data_1af4acacb9ef2f641aeb83c5fe95d45a
#
_entry.id   1af4acacb9ef2f641aeb83c5fe95d45a
#
_cell.length_a   1.000
_cell.length_b   1.000
_cell.length_c   1.000
_cell.angle_alpha   90.00
_cell.angle_beta   90.00
_cell.angle_gamma   90.00
#
_symmetry.space_group_name_H-M   'P 1'
#
loop_
_entity.id
_entity.type
_entity.pdbx_description
1 polymer ?
#
loop_
_entity_poly.entity_id
_entity_poly.type
_entity_poly.pdbx_seq_one_letter_code
_entity_poly.pdbx_strand_id
1 'polypeptide(L)'
;MSAAGQAQSINEDKMNAFLGKVVGDFGASLSSALVYIGQKLGLYKAMSEAGPLTPAELAQRTNTSERYVREWLINQAAGGYAEYDSESGRYSLTPEQATALTDEQSPFYVGGGFFVVKAMTSAVSRIEDHFRNGGGMLWGEHDPDLFVGTEKFFRPGYSAHLVAAWIPSLTGIEPKLKTGGRVADIGCGHGASTIIMARAFPNSRFRGFDNHEQSIKHAREAAAAAGVSDRVTFDVADALTFPGDDYDLVCFFDCLHDMGNPVGAIRRTAEVMANSGSALIVEPMAGNTVEENFNPIGRTFAAASTLCCTSNSLALNGPALGAVASEDAIRDTVLAGGLTQFRRATETPFNRVFEARH
;
A
#
# COMPACT_ATOMS: atom_id res chain seq x y z
N MET A 1 -20.60 -25.02 -47.46
CA MET A 1 -21.69 -25.10 -46.45
C MET A 1 -21.28 -24.23 -45.28
N SER A 2 -21.87 -23.08 -45.16
CA SER A 2 -21.60 -22.10 -44.10
C SER A 2 -22.23 -22.60 -42.80
N ALA A 3 -21.41 -22.79 -41.73
CA ALA A 3 -21.91 -22.99 -40.41
C ALA A 3 -22.46 -21.67 -39.90
N ALA A 4 -23.78 -21.46 -40.03
CA ALA A 4 -24.49 -20.38 -39.38
C ALA A 4 -24.35 -20.63 -37.86
N GLY A 5 -23.52 -19.81 -37.18
CA GLY A 5 -23.44 -19.82 -35.73
C GLY A 5 -24.81 -19.52 -35.16
N GLN A 6 -25.35 -20.44 -34.36
CA GLN A 6 -26.53 -20.18 -33.55
C GLN A 6 -26.24 -18.97 -32.67
N ALA A 7 -26.95 -17.88 -32.88
CA ALA A 7 -26.93 -16.73 -31.98
C ALA A 7 -27.36 -17.25 -30.60
N GLN A 8 -26.42 -17.25 -29.64
CA GLN A 8 -26.76 -17.61 -28.25
C GLN A 8 -27.84 -16.62 -27.76
N SER A 9 -28.99 -17.15 -27.34
CA SER A 9 -30.04 -16.32 -26.77
C SER A 9 -29.53 -15.69 -25.47
N ILE A 10 -29.65 -14.37 -25.37
CA ILE A 10 -29.30 -13.63 -24.14
C ILE A 10 -30.28 -14.02 -23.04
N ASN A 11 -29.75 -14.42 -21.89
CA ASN A 11 -30.56 -14.63 -20.69
C ASN A 11 -30.76 -13.27 -20.00
N GLU A 12 -31.99 -12.79 -19.91
CA GLU A 12 -32.34 -11.46 -19.40
C GLU A 12 -31.93 -11.29 -17.92
N ASP A 13 -32.10 -12.31 -17.07
CA ASP A 13 -31.75 -12.23 -15.65
C ASP A 13 -30.23 -12.06 -15.47
N LYS A 14 -29.44 -12.82 -16.22
CA LYS A 14 -27.97 -12.68 -16.23
C LYS A 14 -27.55 -11.32 -16.75
N MET A 15 -28.21 -10.80 -17.79
CA MET A 15 -27.94 -9.47 -18.32
C MET A 15 -28.23 -8.39 -17.28
N ASN A 16 -29.41 -8.42 -16.64
CA ASN A 16 -29.78 -7.46 -15.62
C ASN A 16 -28.84 -7.50 -14.41
N ALA A 17 -28.45 -8.70 -13.95
CA ALA A 17 -27.47 -8.85 -12.88
C ALA A 17 -26.09 -8.25 -13.24
N PHE A 18 -25.63 -8.49 -14.49
CA PHE A 18 -24.38 -7.92 -14.98
C PHE A 18 -24.44 -6.39 -15.10
N LEU A 19 -25.54 -5.84 -15.65
CA LEU A 19 -25.73 -4.39 -15.73
C LEU A 19 -25.80 -3.74 -14.35
N GLY A 20 -26.47 -4.36 -13.38
CA GLY A 20 -26.48 -3.89 -12.00
C GLY A 20 -25.07 -3.83 -11.38
N LYS A 21 -24.27 -4.87 -11.61
CA LYS A 21 -22.85 -4.87 -11.22
C LYS A 21 -22.05 -3.73 -11.87
N VAL A 22 -22.20 -3.53 -13.18
CA VAL A 22 -21.50 -2.48 -13.93
C VAL A 22 -21.86 -1.09 -13.41
N VAL A 23 -23.15 -0.82 -13.14
CA VAL A 23 -23.61 0.45 -12.55
C VAL A 23 -23.00 0.67 -11.15
N GLY A 24 -22.93 -0.38 -10.33
CA GLY A 24 -22.24 -0.33 -9.05
C GLY A 24 -20.74 0.00 -9.20
N ASP A 25 -20.06 -0.61 -10.17
CA ASP A 25 -18.64 -0.32 -10.45
C ASP A 25 -18.44 1.12 -10.95
N PHE A 26 -19.33 1.66 -11.77
CA PHE A 26 -19.29 3.10 -12.17
C PHE A 26 -19.44 4.01 -10.95
N GLY A 27 -20.43 3.72 -10.09
CA GLY A 27 -20.64 4.46 -8.85
C GLY A 27 -19.40 4.46 -7.97
N ALA A 28 -18.83 3.28 -7.70
CA ALA A 28 -17.62 3.14 -6.89
C ALA A 28 -16.42 3.88 -7.49
N SER A 29 -16.22 3.77 -8.82
CA SER A 29 -15.11 4.43 -9.52
C SER A 29 -15.19 5.96 -9.44
N LEU A 30 -16.37 6.53 -9.66
CA LEU A 30 -16.57 7.98 -9.54
C LEU A 30 -16.51 8.44 -8.08
N SER A 31 -17.09 7.68 -7.17
CA SER A 31 -17.07 7.99 -5.73
C SER A 31 -15.66 8.00 -5.16
N SER A 32 -14.74 7.18 -5.68
CA SER A 32 -13.33 7.17 -5.21
C SER A 32 -12.67 8.55 -5.32
N ALA A 33 -12.94 9.29 -6.40
CA ALA A 33 -12.47 10.66 -6.56
C ALA A 33 -13.08 11.62 -5.53
N LEU A 34 -14.36 11.42 -5.19
CA LEU A 34 -15.04 12.22 -4.18
C LEU A 34 -14.56 11.90 -2.76
N VAL A 35 -14.22 10.64 -2.46
CA VAL A 35 -13.59 10.27 -1.18
C VAL A 35 -12.22 10.95 -1.07
N TYR A 36 -11.39 10.90 -2.13
CA TYR A 36 -10.12 11.64 -2.17
C TYR A 36 -10.31 13.14 -1.89
N ILE A 37 -11.28 13.79 -2.53
CA ILE A 37 -11.60 15.21 -2.30
C ILE A 37 -11.98 15.42 -0.83
N GLY A 38 -12.83 14.56 -0.27
CA GLY A 38 -13.24 14.62 1.14
C GLY A 38 -12.06 14.53 2.11
N GLN A 39 -11.11 13.63 1.83
CA GLN A 39 -9.86 13.51 2.58
C GLN A 39 -8.99 14.77 2.44
N LYS A 40 -8.77 15.23 1.21
CA LYS A 40 -7.89 16.36 0.90
C LYS A 40 -8.37 17.69 1.49
N LEU A 41 -9.69 17.90 1.50
CA LEU A 41 -10.33 19.10 2.02
C LEU A 41 -10.72 18.98 3.51
N GLY A 42 -10.50 17.83 4.14
CA GLY A 42 -10.84 17.61 5.55
C GLY A 42 -12.34 17.53 5.85
N LEU A 43 -13.18 17.19 4.85
CA LEU A 43 -14.64 17.11 5.02
C LEU A 43 -15.03 16.05 6.04
N TYR A 44 -14.47 14.84 5.95
CA TYR A 44 -14.72 13.77 6.93
C TYR A 44 -14.26 14.15 8.33
N LYS A 45 -13.09 14.79 8.45
CA LYS A 45 -12.57 15.24 9.73
C LYS A 45 -13.53 16.25 10.39
N ALA A 46 -14.00 17.23 9.62
CA ALA A 46 -14.96 18.23 10.11
C ALA A 46 -16.30 17.58 10.54
N MET A 47 -16.76 16.54 9.82
CA MET A 47 -17.95 15.77 10.22
C MET A 47 -17.71 14.98 11.51
N SER A 48 -16.57 14.30 11.63
CA SER A 48 -16.21 13.54 12.83
C SER A 48 -16.12 14.41 14.09
N GLU A 49 -15.56 15.62 13.96
CA GLU A 49 -15.39 16.53 15.09
C GLU A 49 -16.68 17.25 15.53
N ALA A 50 -17.64 17.44 14.61
CA ALA A 50 -18.81 18.27 14.88
C ALA A 50 -20.10 17.46 15.12
N GLY A 51 -20.13 16.18 14.73
CA GLY A 51 -21.36 15.38 14.70
C GLY A 51 -22.26 15.75 13.51
N PRO A 52 -23.60 15.58 13.62
CA PRO A 52 -24.53 15.77 12.50
C PRO A 52 -24.53 17.21 11.96
N LEU A 53 -24.32 17.37 10.65
CA LEU A 53 -24.22 18.67 9.96
C LEU A 53 -25.11 18.74 8.73
N THR A 54 -25.63 19.93 8.44
CA THR A 54 -26.22 20.26 7.14
C THR A 54 -25.10 20.56 6.12
N PRO A 55 -25.38 20.49 4.80
CA PRO A 55 -24.41 20.87 3.76
C PRO A 55 -23.81 22.28 3.95
N ALA A 56 -24.65 23.24 4.37
CA ALA A 56 -24.21 24.62 4.61
C ALA A 56 -23.25 24.72 5.81
N GLU A 57 -23.55 24.04 6.93
CA GLU A 57 -22.69 24.01 8.11
C GLU A 57 -21.35 23.34 7.82
N LEU A 58 -21.33 22.24 7.07
CA LEU A 58 -20.08 21.58 6.65
C LEU A 58 -19.26 22.47 5.74
N ALA A 59 -19.88 23.09 4.74
CA ALA A 59 -19.21 24.01 3.81
C ALA A 59 -18.59 25.19 4.53
N GLN A 60 -19.30 25.79 5.50
CA GLN A 60 -18.78 26.87 6.32
C GLN A 60 -17.55 26.44 7.14
N ARG A 61 -17.59 25.26 7.77
CA ARG A 61 -16.49 24.75 8.60
C ARG A 61 -15.21 24.46 7.80
N THR A 62 -15.38 24.03 6.56
CA THR A 62 -14.26 23.60 5.69
C THR A 62 -13.87 24.67 4.68
N ASN A 63 -14.50 25.86 4.71
CA ASN A 63 -14.31 26.93 3.73
C ASN A 63 -14.46 26.45 2.28
N THR A 64 -15.53 25.70 2.02
CA THR A 64 -15.84 25.12 0.71
C THR A 64 -17.18 25.62 0.18
N SER A 65 -17.49 25.33 -1.08
CA SER A 65 -18.77 25.71 -1.69
C SER A 65 -19.89 24.76 -1.25
N GLU A 66 -20.95 25.30 -0.65
CA GLU A 66 -22.13 24.52 -0.21
C GLU A 66 -22.75 23.70 -1.33
N ARG A 67 -22.78 24.22 -2.56
CA ARG A 67 -23.36 23.50 -3.69
C ARG A 67 -22.61 22.21 -4.03
N TYR A 68 -21.26 22.23 -3.95
CA TYR A 68 -20.43 21.03 -4.13
C TYR A 68 -20.54 20.10 -2.94
N VAL A 69 -20.55 20.61 -1.72
CA VAL A 69 -20.68 19.79 -0.51
C VAL A 69 -22.01 19.05 -0.47
N ARG A 70 -23.09 19.66 -0.96
CA ARG A 70 -24.41 19.02 -1.06
C ARG A 70 -24.36 17.78 -1.97
N GLU A 71 -23.81 17.89 -3.19
CA GLU A 71 -23.65 16.76 -4.09
C GLU A 71 -22.73 15.69 -3.52
N TRP A 72 -21.63 16.12 -2.89
CA TRP A 72 -20.68 15.24 -2.24
C TRP A 72 -21.35 14.41 -1.14
N LEU A 73 -22.11 15.04 -0.25
CA LEU A 73 -22.83 14.35 0.83
C LEU A 73 -23.87 13.37 0.32
N ILE A 74 -24.62 13.71 -0.73
CA ILE A 74 -25.55 12.79 -1.38
C ILE A 74 -24.80 11.54 -1.87
N ASN A 75 -23.68 11.72 -2.55
CA ASN A 75 -22.87 10.61 -3.02
C ASN A 75 -22.31 9.78 -1.86
N GLN A 76 -21.81 10.41 -0.80
CA GLN A 76 -21.25 9.70 0.35
C GLN A 76 -22.32 8.88 1.07
N ALA A 77 -23.52 9.43 1.27
CA ALA A 77 -24.63 8.69 1.89
C ALA A 77 -25.11 7.54 1.00
N ALA A 78 -25.26 7.77 -0.29
CA ALA A 78 -25.63 6.72 -1.25
C ALA A 78 -24.59 5.58 -1.32
N GLY A 79 -23.32 5.89 -1.08
CA GLY A 79 -22.21 4.94 -1.06
C GLY A 79 -21.95 4.29 0.31
N GLY A 80 -22.67 4.67 1.37
CA GLY A 80 -22.48 4.15 2.72
C GLY A 80 -21.26 4.72 3.46
N TYR A 81 -20.71 5.84 3.00
CA TYR A 81 -19.60 6.57 3.64
C TYR A 81 -20.06 7.62 4.64
N ALA A 82 -21.35 7.94 4.66
CA ALA A 82 -22.00 8.82 5.62
C ALA A 82 -23.45 8.38 5.84
N GLU A 83 -24.01 8.73 6.99
CA GLU A 83 -25.42 8.54 7.31
C GLU A 83 -26.21 9.82 7.00
N TYR A 84 -27.46 9.66 6.60
CA TYR A 84 -28.40 10.76 6.36
C TYR A 84 -29.66 10.59 7.21
N ASP A 85 -29.97 11.58 8.03
CA ASP A 85 -31.22 11.67 8.77
C ASP A 85 -32.25 12.52 7.99
N SER A 86 -33.31 11.88 7.50
CA SER A 86 -34.35 12.51 6.70
C SER A 86 -35.26 13.46 7.49
N GLU A 87 -35.32 13.32 8.82
CA GLU A 87 -36.14 14.20 9.66
C GLU A 87 -35.46 15.55 9.87
N SER A 88 -34.15 15.54 10.14
CA SER A 88 -33.38 16.77 10.37
C SER A 88 -32.68 17.31 9.14
N GLY A 89 -32.57 16.51 8.06
CA GLY A 89 -31.80 16.86 6.86
C GLY A 89 -30.29 16.93 7.10
N ARG A 90 -29.78 16.23 8.12
CA ARG A 90 -28.38 16.23 8.54
C ARG A 90 -27.64 14.98 8.12
N TYR A 91 -26.33 15.13 7.93
CA TYR A 91 -25.40 14.06 7.63
C TYR A 91 -24.42 13.86 8.79
N SER A 92 -24.08 12.61 9.07
CA SER A 92 -23.12 12.26 10.13
C SER A 92 -22.24 11.09 9.71
N LEU A 93 -21.22 10.80 10.52
CA LEU A 93 -20.43 9.58 10.44
C LEU A 93 -20.76 8.69 11.63
N THR A 94 -20.87 7.38 11.41
CA THR A 94 -20.82 6.43 12.52
C THR A 94 -19.42 6.41 13.14
N PRO A 95 -19.23 5.88 14.37
CA PRO A 95 -17.91 5.70 14.96
C PRO A 95 -16.96 4.91 14.06
N GLU A 96 -17.46 3.88 13.35
CA GLU A 96 -16.69 3.03 12.44
C GLU A 96 -16.24 3.82 11.19
N GLN A 97 -17.17 4.57 10.57
CA GLN A 97 -16.86 5.43 9.42
C GLN A 97 -15.86 6.52 9.81
N ALA A 98 -16.04 7.17 10.96
CA ALA A 98 -15.13 8.17 11.49
C ALA A 98 -13.73 7.57 11.73
N THR A 99 -13.65 6.42 12.39
CA THR A 99 -12.38 5.73 12.65
C THR A 99 -11.67 5.37 11.33
N ALA A 100 -12.38 4.76 10.38
CA ALA A 100 -11.79 4.31 9.13
C ALA A 100 -11.36 5.46 8.19
N LEU A 101 -12.01 6.62 8.28
CA LEU A 101 -11.80 7.73 7.35
C LEU A 101 -10.99 8.89 7.95
N THR A 102 -10.87 9.00 9.28
CA THR A 102 -10.26 10.20 9.91
C THR A 102 -9.17 9.91 10.92
N ASP A 103 -9.12 8.73 11.52
CA ASP A 103 -8.13 8.39 12.54
C ASP A 103 -6.90 7.70 11.92
N GLU A 104 -5.93 8.51 11.49
CA GLU A 104 -4.68 8.02 10.89
C GLU A 104 -3.80 7.18 11.86
N GLN A 105 -4.14 7.10 13.14
CA GLN A 105 -3.45 6.24 14.11
C GLN A 105 -4.15 4.89 14.28
N SER A 106 -5.39 4.77 13.84
CA SER A 106 -6.16 3.53 13.91
C SER A 106 -5.65 2.49 12.92
N PRO A 107 -5.53 1.21 13.31
CA PRO A 107 -5.22 0.12 12.37
C PRO A 107 -6.32 -0.09 11.31
N PHE A 108 -7.47 0.52 11.47
CA PHE A 108 -8.60 0.47 10.55
C PHE A 108 -8.66 1.64 9.57
N TYR A 109 -7.70 2.57 9.63
CA TYR A 109 -7.66 3.71 8.71
C TYR A 109 -7.40 3.26 7.28
N VAL A 110 -8.26 3.68 6.36
CA VAL A 110 -8.18 3.34 4.92
C VAL A 110 -8.16 4.56 4.01
N GLY A 111 -8.28 5.77 4.55
CA GLY A 111 -8.37 7.01 3.77
C GLY A 111 -7.19 7.23 2.82
N GLY A 112 -5.98 6.77 3.19
CA GLY A 112 -4.79 6.83 2.35
C GLY A 112 -4.91 6.08 1.03
N GLY A 113 -5.69 4.99 0.98
CA GLY A 113 -5.90 4.21 -0.24
C GLY A 113 -6.53 5.02 -1.38
N PHE A 114 -7.33 6.04 -1.09
CA PHE A 114 -7.95 6.88 -2.12
C PHE A 114 -6.97 7.86 -2.78
N PHE A 115 -5.87 8.21 -2.11
CA PHE A 115 -4.75 8.93 -2.72
C PHE A 115 -4.03 8.03 -3.72
N VAL A 116 -3.80 6.76 -3.35
CA VAL A 116 -3.21 5.75 -4.24
C VAL A 116 -4.09 5.53 -5.48
N VAL A 117 -5.41 5.33 -5.30
CA VAL A 117 -6.36 5.15 -6.40
C VAL A 117 -6.32 6.36 -7.36
N LYS A 118 -6.34 7.60 -6.83
CA LYS A 118 -6.27 8.83 -7.65
C LYS A 118 -4.96 8.89 -8.43
N ALA A 119 -3.83 8.64 -7.78
CA ALA A 119 -2.52 8.69 -8.42
C ALA A 119 -2.39 7.65 -9.54
N MET A 120 -2.77 6.40 -9.28
CA MET A 120 -2.73 5.32 -10.26
C MET A 120 -3.67 5.57 -11.46
N THR A 121 -4.89 6.04 -11.21
CA THR A 121 -5.85 6.33 -12.28
C THR A 121 -5.44 7.54 -13.13
N SER A 122 -4.65 8.46 -12.59
CA SER A 122 -4.07 9.58 -13.36
C SER A 122 -3.06 9.12 -14.42
N ALA A 123 -2.49 7.93 -14.29
CA ALA A 123 -1.52 7.35 -15.21
C ALA A 123 -2.14 6.50 -16.34
N VAL A 124 -3.47 6.31 -16.35
CA VAL A 124 -4.17 5.35 -17.24
C VAL A 124 -3.79 5.51 -18.71
N SER A 125 -3.70 6.74 -19.25
CA SER A 125 -3.35 6.95 -20.66
C SER A 125 -1.93 6.45 -20.99
N ARG A 126 -0.96 6.61 -20.07
CA ARG A 126 0.40 6.09 -20.25
C ARG A 126 0.41 4.56 -20.15
N ILE A 127 -0.32 4.02 -19.21
CA ILE A 127 -0.43 2.55 -19.04
C ILE A 127 -1.12 1.93 -20.24
N GLU A 128 -2.14 2.59 -20.85
CA GLU A 128 -2.76 2.14 -22.10
C GLU A 128 -1.73 1.97 -23.23
N ASP A 129 -0.79 2.91 -23.38
CA ASP A 129 0.29 2.78 -24.35
C ASP A 129 1.21 1.59 -24.05
N HIS A 130 1.49 1.32 -22.76
CA HIS A 130 2.29 0.16 -22.35
C HIS A 130 1.59 -1.18 -22.57
N PHE A 131 0.27 -1.23 -22.54
CA PHE A 131 -0.49 -2.42 -22.98
C PHE A 131 -0.25 -2.75 -24.47
N ARG A 132 0.05 -1.74 -25.30
CA ARG A 132 0.31 -1.94 -26.74
C ARG A 132 1.76 -2.31 -27.04
N ASN A 133 2.71 -1.74 -26.32
CA ASN A 133 4.14 -1.82 -26.66
C ASN A 133 5.00 -2.57 -25.63
N GLY A 134 4.43 -3.00 -24.47
CA GLY A 134 5.14 -3.75 -23.46
C GLY A 134 6.11 -2.92 -22.61
N GLY A 135 6.01 -1.59 -22.63
CA GLY A 135 6.82 -0.70 -21.79
C GLY A 135 6.38 -0.66 -20.34
N GLY A 136 6.95 0.28 -19.60
CA GLY A 136 6.62 0.50 -18.19
C GLY A 136 6.79 1.96 -17.77
N MET A 137 6.36 2.28 -16.56
CA MET A 137 6.40 3.59 -15.94
C MET A 137 7.02 3.48 -14.56
N LEU A 138 8.07 4.25 -14.30
CA LEU A 138 8.76 4.25 -13.02
C LEU A 138 7.88 4.81 -11.90
N TRP A 139 8.11 4.36 -10.66
CA TRP A 139 7.45 4.89 -9.47
C TRP A 139 7.55 6.41 -9.39
N GLY A 140 8.73 6.97 -9.61
CA GLY A 140 9.00 8.41 -9.56
C GLY A 140 8.28 9.24 -10.62
N GLU A 141 7.67 8.60 -11.64
CA GLU A 141 6.93 9.27 -12.71
C GLU A 141 5.44 9.39 -12.41
N HIS A 142 4.95 8.71 -11.37
CA HIS A 142 3.57 8.81 -10.92
C HIS A 142 3.30 10.15 -10.22
N ASP A 143 2.00 10.46 -10.12
CA ASP A 143 1.53 11.60 -9.35
C ASP A 143 2.06 11.55 -7.89
N PRO A 144 2.53 12.67 -7.32
CA PRO A 144 3.07 12.70 -5.95
C PRO A 144 2.13 12.16 -4.86
N ASP A 145 0.82 12.17 -5.08
CA ASP A 145 -0.15 11.57 -4.17
C ASP A 145 0.04 10.04 -4.04
N LEU A 146 0.77 9.36 -4.96
CA LEU A 146 1.11 7.94 -4.82
C LEU A 146 1.95 7.70 -3.56
N PHE A 147 3.01 8.48 -3.37
CA PHE A 147 3.92 8.34 -2.23
C PHE A 147 3.23 8.65 -0.91
N VAL A 148 2.50 9.75 -0.85
CA VAL A 148 1.72 10.16 0.33
C VAL A 148 0.65 9.12 0.65
N GLY A 149 -0.06 8.66 -0.38
CA GLY A 149 -1.12 7.67 -0.23
C GLY A 149 -0.61 6.31 0.24
N THR A 150 0.52 5.85 -0.31
CA THR A 150 1.16 4.58 0.07
C THR A 150 1.58 4.61 1.53
N GLU A 151 2.26 5.68 1.99
CA GLU A 151 2.59 5.83 3.40
C GLU A 151 1.34 5.80 4.28
N LYS A 152 0.33 6.62 3.96
CA LYS A 152 -0.92 6.71 4.75
C LYS A 152 -1.70 5.39 4.77
N PHE A 153 -1.64 4.61 3.72
CA PHE A 153 -2.35 3.33 3.62
C PHE A 153 -1.66 2.22 4.43
N PHE A 154 -0.33 2.10 4.34
CA PHE A 154 0.41 1.01 4.98
C PHE A 154 0.82 1.31 6.43
N ARG A 155 1.10 2.58 6.77
CA ARG A 155 1.55 2.97 8.12
C ARG A 155 0.65 2.48 9.26
N PRO A 156 -0.69 2.53 9.19
CA PRO A 156 -1.55 1.98 10.24
C PRO A 156 -1.32 0.49 10.48
N GLY A 157 -1.21 -0.31 9.42
CA GLY A 157 -0.89 -1.73 9.49
C GLY A 157 0.49 -2.00 10.11
N TYR A 158 1.52 -1.24 9.69
CA TYR A 158 2.86 -1.33 10.30
C TYR A 158 2.83 -0.95 11.78
N SER A 159 2.11 0.11 12.16
CA SER A 159 1.97 0.52 13.57
C SER A 159 1.31 -0.56 14.43
N ALA A 160 0.33 -1.25 13.90
CA ALA A 160 -0.40 -2.30 14.61
C ALA A 160 0.39 -3.63 14.70
N HIS A 161 1.11 -3.99 13.65
CA HIS A 161 1.60 -5.37 13.51
C HIS A 161 3.13 -5.51 13.53
N LEU A 162 3.90 -4.52 13.05
CA LEU A 162 5.34 -4.67 12.82
C LEU A 162 6.10 -5.07 14.10
N VAL A 163 5.87 -4.34 15.18
CA VAL A 163 6.55 -4.58 16.47
C VAL A 163 5.83 -5.64 17.31
N ALA A 164 4.50 -5.68 17.22
CA ALA A 164 3.70 -6.57 18.08
C ALA A 164 3.62 -8.01 17.56
N ALA A 165 3.77 -8.22 16.25
CA ALA A 165 3.55 -9.53 15.63
C ALA A 165 4.65 -9.93 14.64
N TRP A 166 5.02 -9.05 13.69
CA TRP A 166 5.90 -9.44 12.58
C TRP A 166 7.33 -9.69 13.06
N ILE A 167 7.95 -8.74 13.76
CA ILE A 167 9.31 -8.92 14.32
C ILE A 167 9.38 -10.09 15.30
N PRO A 168 8.43 -10.28 16.26
CA PRO A 168 8.42 -11.44 17.14
C PRO A 168 8.26 -12.79 16.44
N SER A 169 7.69 -12.83 15.23
CA SER A 169 7.55 -14.05 14.43
C SER A 169 8.87 -14.52 13.79
N LEU A 170 9.89 -13.65 13.75
CA LEU A 170 11.20 -13.95 13.19
C LEU A 170 12.11 -14.66 14.21
N THR A 171 12.93 -15.54 13.69
CA THR A 171 13.80 -16.40 14.51
C THR A 171 14.93 -15.62 15.20
N GLY A 172 14.78 -15.34 16.50
CA GLY A 172 15.81 -14.73 17.32
C GLY A 172 16.10 -13.25 17.07
N ILE A 173 15.29 -12.56 16.26
CA ILE A 173 15.51 -11.16 15.89
C ILE A 173 15.09 -10.20 16.98
N GLU A 174 13.91 -10.36 17.58
CA GLU A 174 13.41 -9.44 18.60
C GLU A 174 14.38 -9.26 19.79
N PRO A 175 14.95 -10.33 20.39
CA PRO A 175 15.96 -10.18 21.45
C PRO A 175 17.21 -9.40 21.00
N LYS A 176 17.68 -9.60 19.77
CA LYS A 176 18.81 -8.84 19.22
C LYS A 176 18.48 -7.36 19.12
N LEU A 177 17.32 -7.00 18.59
CA LEU A 177 16.90 -5.61 18.46
C LEU A 177 16.71 -4.94 19.83
N LYS A 178 16.27 -5.66 20.84
CA LYS A 178 16.18 -5.15 22.23
C LYS A 178 17.54 -4.84 22.85
N THR A 179 18.56 -5.62 22.54
CA THR A 179 19.92 -5.46 23.09
C THR A 179 20.80 -4.53 22.26
N GLY A 180 20.51 -4.36 21.00
CA GLY A 180 21.24 -3.48 20.06
C GLY A 180 21.58 -4.21 18.76
N GLY A 181 20.70 -4.12 17.75
CA GLY A 181 20.88 -4.70 16.42
C GLY A 181 21.09 -3.66 15.34
N ARG A 182 21.51 -4.12 14.16
CA ARG A 182 21.67 -3.32 12.94
C ARG A 182 20.59 -3.70 11.94
N VAL A 183 19.80 -2.72 11.49
CA VAL A 183 18.67 -2.92 10.59
C VAL A 183 18.84 -2.12 9.32
N ALA A 184 18.63 -2.76 8.17
CA ALA A 184 18.45 -2.10 6.87
C ALA A 184 16.99 -2.21 6.44
N ASP A 185 16.42 -1.13 5.91
CA ASP A 185 15.06 -1.07 5.37
C ASP A 185 15.15 -0.63 3.90
N ILE A 186 14.90 -1.55 2.98
CA ILE A 186 15.12 -1.40 1.56
C ILE A 186 13.81 -1.04 0.86
N GLY A 187 13.81 0.05 0.08
CA GLY A 187 12.59 0.63 -0.44
C GLY A 187 11.78 1.31 0.66
N CYS A 188 12.48 2.01 1.57
CA CYS A 188 11.88 2.56 2.80
C CYS A 188 10.86 3.69 2.57
N GLY A 189 10.75 4.22 1.36
CA GLY A 189 9.85 5.32 1.02
C GLY A 189 9.98 6.51 1.97
N HIS A 190 8.88 6.93 2.58
CA HIS A 190 8.84 8.01 3.58
C HIS A 190 9.35 7.59 4.98
N GLY A 191 9.86 6.37 5.16
CA GLY A 191 10.52 5.91 6.37
C GLY A 191 9.60 5.49 7.52
N ALA A 192 8.31 5.27 7.28
CA ALA A 192 7.35 4.95 8.33
C ALA A 192 7.70 3.68 9.11
N SER A 193 8.01 2.56 8.43
CA SER A 193 8.45 1.29 9.02
C SER A 193 9.72 1.44 9.84
N THR A 194 10.74 2.09 9.28
CA THR A 194 12.03 2.36 9.93
C THR A 194 11.85 3.16 11.22
N ILE A 195 11.02 4.23 11.18
CA ILE A 195 10.76 5.09 12.35
C ILE A 195 9.99 4.31 13.45
N ILE A 196 9.00 3.50 13.06
CA ILE A 196 8.26 2.64 14.01
C ILE A 196 9.22 1.69 14.73
N MET A 197 10.10 0.99 13.99
CA MET A 197 11.10 0.11 14.57
C MET A 197 12.07 0.86 15.50
N ALA A 198 12.55 2.03 15.08
CA ALA A 198 13.50 2.82 15.85
C ALA A 198 12.94 3.35 17.17
N ARG A 199 11.63 3.65 17.21
CA ARG A 199 10.94 3.99 18.47
C ARG A 199 10.82 2.81 19.41
N ALA A 200 10.57 1.61 18.88
CA ALA A 200 10.38 0.40 19.67
C ALA A 200 11.71 -0.20 20.19
N PHE A 201 12.81 -0.03 19.45
CA PHE A 201 14.11 -0.62 19.76
C PHE A 201 15.20 0.45 19.90
N PRO A 202 15.22 1.22 21.00
CA PRO A 202 16.09 2.39 21.15
C PRO A 202 17.59 2.06 21.19
N ASN A 203 17.96 0.81 21.46
CA ASN A 203 19.35 0.36 21.48
C ASN A 203 19.89 0.00 20.10
N SER A 204 19.02 -0.15 19.09
CA SER A 204 19.36 -0.57 17.74
C SER A 204 19.66 0.61 16.82
N ARG A 205 20.30 0.32 15.68
CA ARG A 205 20.63 1.29 14.63
C ARG A 205 19.90 0.92 13.35
N PHE A 206 19.36 1.92 12.67
CA PHE A 206 18.50 1.73 11.50
C PHE A 206 19.03 2.55 10.32
N ARG A 207 19.02 1.94 9.14
CA ARG A 207 19.31 2.62 7.89
C ARG A 207 18.20 2.32 6.89
N GLY A 208 17.52 3.36 6.42
CA GLY A 208 16.55 3.25 5.33
C GLY A 208 17.22 3.63 4.00
N PHE A 209 16.89 2.87 2.97
CA PHE A 209 17.39 3.08 1.61
C PHE A 209 16.24 3.12 0.62
N ASP A 210 16.27 4.12 -0.25
CA ASP A 210 15.32 4.25 -1.35
C ASP A 210 16.01 4.94 -2.53
N ASN A 211 15.61 4.66 -3.75
CA ASN A 211 16.19 5.30 -4.93
C ASN A 211 15.50 6.64 -5.26
N HIS A 212 14.39 6.98 -4.60
CA HIS A 212 13.64 8.21 -4.81
C HIS A 212 14.08 9.30 -3.81
N GLU A 213 14.82 10.29 -4.32
CA GLU A 213 15.43 11.36 -3.50
C GLU A 213 14.41 12.14 -2.66
N GLN A 214 13.22 12.44 -3.22
CA GLN A 214 12.19 13.18 -2.49
C GLN A 214 11.61 12.37 -1.33
N SER A 215 11.47 11.04 -1.49
CA SER A 215 11.07 10.15 -0.39
C SER A 215 12.09 10.16 0.73
N ILE A 216 13.38 10.08 0.41
CA ILE A 216 14.47 10.14 1.40
C ILE A 216 14.49 11.48 2.13
N LYS A 217 14.26 12.60 1.43
CA LYS A 217 14.14 13.91 2.07
C LYS A 217 13.01 13.91 3.09
N HIS A 218 11.83 13.42 2.69
CA HIS A 218 10.66 13.31 3.58
C HIS A 218 10.94 12.40 4.78
N ALA A 219 11.57 11.25 4.56
CA ALA A 219 11.93 10.30 5.61
C ALA A 219 12.88 10.92 6.66
N ARG A 220 13.84 11.73 6.24
CA ARG A 220 14.74 12.48 7.14
C ARG A 220 14.00 13.49 7.99
N GLU A 221 13.07 14.25 7.38
CA GLU A 221 12.21 15.21 8.08
C GLU A 221 11.30 14.49 9.10
N ALA A 222 10.71 13.37 8.71
CA ALA A 222 9.87 12.54 9.57
C ALA A 222 10.67 11.94 10.74
N ALA A 223 11.91 11.48 10.54
CA ALA A 223 12.77 10.97 11.61
C ALA A 223 13.15 12.08 12.61
N ALA A 224 13.44 13.28 12.11
CA ALA A 224 13.72 14.43 12.97
C ALA A 224 12.50 14.81 13.83
N ALA A 225 11.32 14.89 13.21
CA ALA A 225 10.05 15.13 13.93
C ALA A 225 9.71 14.03 14.93
N ALA A 226 10.12 12.78 14.65
CA ALA A 226 9.94 11.62 15.53
C ALA A 226 10.96 11.55 16.67
N GLY A 227 12.04 12.35 16.65
CA GLY A 227 13.10 12.36 17.66
C GLY A 227 13.98 11.10 17.62
N VAL A 228 14.20 10.50 16.44
CA VAL A 228 14.98 9.25 16.29
C VAL A 228 16.23 9.40 15.42
N SER A 229 16.57 10.62 14.99
CA SER A 229 17.71 10.91 14.08
C SER A 229 19.09 10.55 14.67
N ASP A 230 19.20 10.31 15.97
CA ASP A 230 20.42 9.85 16.63
C ASP A 230 20.77 8.38 16.28
N ARG A 231 19.80 7.59 15.84
CA ARG A 231 19.93 6.18 15.54
C ARG A 231 19.33 5.72 14.23
N VAL A 232 18.75 6.66 13.45
CA VAL A 232 18.18 6.40 12.12
C VAL A 232 18.88 7.28 11.08
N THR A 233 19.31 6.69 9.99
CA THR A 233 19.76 7.41 8.79
C THR A 233 18.97 6.96 7.56
N PHE A 234 18.76 7.88 6.62
CA PHE A 234 18.12 7.60 5.34
C PHE A 234 19.03 8.06 4.21
N ASP A 235 19.32 7.16 3.28
CA ASP A 235 20.24 7.41 2.18
C ASP A 235 19.61 7.05 0.83
N VAL A 236 19.88 7.85 -0.20
CA VAL A 236 19.52 7.50 -1.57
C VAL A 236 20.44 6.38 -2.02
N ALA A 237 19.89 5.21 -2.28
CA ALA A 237 20.63 4.05 -2.74
C ALA A 237 19.75 3.07 -3.50
N ASP A 238 20.37 2.33 -4.41
CA ASP A 238 19.74 1.22 -5.14
C ASP A 238 19.77 -0.06 -4.30
N ALA A 239 18.72 -0.87 -4.41
CA ALA A 239 18.60 -2.14 -3.70
C ALA A 239 19.69 -3.18 -4.07
N LEU A 240 20.38 -2.98 -5.19
CA LEU A 240 21.48 -3.86 -5.62
C LEU A 240 22.84 -3.47 -4.99
N THR A 241 22.96 -2.25 -4.45
CA THR A 241 24.27 -1.68 -4.06
C THR A 241 24.24 -0.95 -2.72
N PHE A 242 23.12 -0.98 -1.99
CA PHE A 242 23.04 -0.29 -0.71
C PHE A 242 24.22 -0.67 0.22
N PRO A 243 24.81 0.31 0.92
CA PRO A 243 26.01 0.10 1.70
C PRO A 243 25.74 -0.52 3.05
N GLY A 244 26.77 -1.11 3.62
CA GLY A 244 26.78 -1.70 4.96
C GLY A 244 27.15 -3.17 4.94
N ASP A 245 27.21 -3.73 6.11
CA ASP A 245 27.57 -5.10 6.41
C ASP A 245 26.98 -5.51 7.77
N ASP A 246 26.92 -6.79 8.00
CA ASP A 246 26.60 -7.37 9.29
C ASP A 246 25.22 -6.92 9.86
N TYR A 247 24.22 -6.76 8.96
CA TYR A 247 22.86 -6.46 9.40
C TYR A 247 22.21 -7.66 10.05
N ASP A 248 21.65 -7.45 11.24
CA ASP A 248 20.84 -8.47 11.94
C ASP A 248 19.47 -8.66 11.29
N LEU A 249 18.95 -7.60 10.67
CA LEU A 249 17.66 -7.61 9.98
C LEU A 249 17.74 -6.76 8.73
N VAL A 250 17.32 -7.32 7.59
CA VAL A 250 17.10 -6.58 6.34
C VAL A 250 15.63 -6.69 5.99
N CYS A 251 14.98 -5.55 5.76
CA CYS A 251 13.54 -5.48 5.55
C CYS A 251 13.20 -5.05 4.13
N PHE A 252 12.11 -5.63 3.60
CA PHE A 252 11.41 -5.22 2.39
C PHE A 252 9.93 -5.11 2.72
N PHE A 253 9.35 -3.93 2.63
CA PHE A 253 7.94 -3.70 2.92
C PHE A 253 7.19 -3.34 1.64
N ASP A 254 6.43 -4.30 1.12
CA ASP A 254 5.58 -4.16 -0.07
C ASP A 254 6.33 -3.59 -1.30
N CYS A 255 7.59 -4.00 -1.52
CA CYS A 255 8.44 -3.44 -2.57
C CYS A 255 9.26 -4.46 -3.38
N LEU A 256 9.49 -5.69 -2.88
CA LEU A 256 10.31 -6.67 -3.61
C LEU A 256 9.65 -7.07 -4.93
N HIS A 257 8.34 -7.20 -4.95
CA HIS A 257 7.56 -7.64 -6.11
C HIS A 257 7.55 -6.64 -7.28
N ASP A 258 7.90 -5.38 -7.05
CA ASP A 258 7.90 -4.35 -8.10
C ASP A 258 9.31 -3.93 -8.56
N MET A 259 10.35 -4.52 -7.97
CA MET A 259 11.74 -4.23 -8.33
C MET A 259 12.11 -4.72 -9.74
N GLY A 260 13.03 -4.01 -10.39
CA GLY A 260 13.59 -4.42 -11.67
C GLY A 260 14.48 -5.67 -11.56
N ASN A 261 15.16 -5.86 -10.44
CA ASN A 261 16.00 -7.02 -10.19
C ASN A 261 15.87 -7.53 -8.75
N PRO A 262 14.73 -8.17 -8.42
CA PRO A 262 14.48 -8.64 -7.06
C PRO A 262 15.48 -9.73 -6.62
N VAL A 263 15.93 -10.59 -7.52
CA VAL A 263 16.99 -11.59 -7.24
C VAL A 263 18.30 -10.91 -6.86
N GLY A 264 18.68 -9.84 -7.57
CA GLY A 264 19.88 -9.05 -7.25
C GLY A 264 19.75 -8.36 -5.89
N ALA A 265 18.60 -7.82 -5.53
CA ALA A 265 18.34 -7.21 -4.23
C ALA A 265 18.46 -8.23 -3.07
N ILE A 266 17.94 -9.44 -3.25
CA ILE A 266 18.12 -10.54 -2.27
C ILE A 266 19.59 -10.99 -2.23
N ARG A 267 20.31 -11.05 -3.37
CA ARG A 267 21.75 -11.37 -3.37
C ARG A 267 22.53 -10.34 -2.56
N ARG A 268 22.26 -9.05 -2.77
CA ARG A 268 22.89 -8.00 -1.96
C ARG A 268 22.55 -8.14 -0.48
N THR A 269 21.31 -8.50 -0.17
CA THR A 269 20.88 -8.81 1.21
C THR A 269 21.71 -9.94 1.80
N ALA A 270 21.86 -11.06 1.09
CA ALA A 270 22.68 -12.19 1.56
C ALA A 270 24.16 -11.79 1.80
N GLU A 271 24.72 -10.91 0.97
CA GLU A 271 26.12 -10.44 1.13
C GLU A 271 26.32 -9.59 2.39
N VAL A 272 25.33 -8.80 2.80
CA VAL A 272 25.46 -7.81 3.88
C VAL A 272 24.79 -8.21 5.18
N MET A 273 24.03 -9.27 5.16
CA MET A 273 23.32 -9.79 6.34
C MET A 273 24.28 -10.66 7.18
N ALA A 274 24.23 -10.51 8.50
CA ALA A 274 24.94 -11.37 9.42
C ALA A 274 24.51 -12.84 9.27
N ASN A 275 25.40 -13.80 9.50
CA ASN A 275 25.09 -15.23 9.40
C ASN A 275 23.88 -15.66 10.25
N SER A 276 23.65 -15.00 11.38
CA SER A 276 22.49 -15.23 12.24
C SER A 276 21.39 -14.19 12.06
N GLY A 277 21.45 -13.40 10.98
CA GLY A 277 20.45 -12.42 10.60
C GLY A 277 19.23 -13.03 9.90
N SER A 278 18.22 -12.21 9.67
CA SER A 278 17.03 -12.55 8.89
C SER A 278 16.69 -11.45 7.91
N ALA A 279 16.17 -11.82 6.75
CA ALA A 279 15.44 -10.93 5.89
C ALA A 279 13.94 -11.02 6.24
N LEU A 280 13.33 -9.89 6.51
CA LEU A 280 11.88 -9.72 6.67
C LEU A 280 11.31 -9.22 5.35
N ILE A 281 10.49 -10.03 4.70
CA ILE A 281 9.87 -9.69 3.43
C ILE A 281 8.36 -9.65 3.65
N VAL A 282 7.79 -8.46 3.54
CA VAL A 282 6.35 -8.22 3.65
C VAL A 282 5.82 -7.94 2.25
N GLU A 283 4.82 -8.71 1.84
CA GLU A 283 4.24 -8.64 0.50
C GLU A 283 2.71 -8.57 0.58
N PRO A 284 2.04 -8.02 -0.42
CA PRO A 284 0.58 -7.99 -0.46
C PRO A 284 -0.02 -9.39 -0.34
N MET A 285 -1.22 -9.47 0.26
CA MET A 285 -1.96 -10.73 0.33
C MET A 285 -2.35 -11.19 -1.06
N ALA A 286 -1.88 -12.37 -1.44
CA ALA A 286 -2.22 -13.03 -2.68
C ALA A 286 -2.26 -14.55 -2.52
N GLY A 287 -3.10 -15.20 -3.29
CA GLY A 287 -3.14 -16.66 -3.42
C GLY A 287 -2.07 -17.18 -4.37
N ASN A 288 -1.87 -18.50 -4.35
CA ASN A 288 -0.92 -19.18 -5.22
C ASN A 288 -1.49 -19.49 -6.61
N THR A 289 -2.82 -19.53 -6.74
CA THR A 289 -3.51 -19.73 -8.01
C THR A 289 -4.31 -18.51 -8.42
N VAL A 290 -4.73 -18.46 -9.69
CA VAL A 290 -5.56 -17.36 -10.21
C VAL A 290 -6.89 -17.30 -9.47
N GLU A 291 -7.50 -18.47 -9.22
CA GLU A 291 -8.82 -18.58 -8.58
C GLU A 291 -8.81 -18.11 -7.13
N GLU A 292 -7.73 -18.36 -6.39
CA GLU A 292 -7.57 -17.88 -5.01
C GLU A 292 -7.57 -16.35 -4.91
N ASN A 293 -7.28 -15.65 -6.01
CA ASN A 293 -7.31 -14.19 -6.11
C ASN A 293 -8.68 -13.64 -6.55
N PHE A 294 -9.71 -14.48 -6.79
CA PHE A 294 -11.07 -14.05 -7.13
C PHE A 294 -11.85 -13.59 -5.90
N ASN A 295 -11.35 -12.56 -5.26
CA ASN A 295 -11.92 -11.92 -4.07
C ASN A 295 -11.65 -10.39 -4.09
N PRO A 296 -12.28 -9.59 -3.22
CA PRO A 296 -12.10 -8.14 -3.23
C PRO A 296 -10.65 -7.67 -3.06
N ILE A 297 -9.84 -8.35 -2.24
CA ILE A 297 -8.44 -8.01 -1.99
C ILE A 297 -7.61 -8.32 -3.24
N GLY A 298 -7.75 -9.52 -3.79
CA GLY A 298 -7.07 -9.92 -5.03
C GLY A 298 -7.45 -9.01 -6.20
N ARG A 299 -8.73 -8.62 -6.35
CA ARG A 299 -9.17 -7.64 -7.35
C ARG A 299 -8.45 -6.29 -7.18
N THR A 300 -8.31 -5.81 -5.93
CA THR A 300 -7.65 -4.54 -5.63
C THR A 300 -6.16 -4.60 -5.96
N PHE A 301 -5.47 -5.62 -5.47
CA PHE A 301 -4.04 -5.75 -5.70
C PHE A 301 -3.68 -6.09 -7.16
N ALA A 302 -4.50 -6.85 -7.88
CA ALA A 302 -4.30 -7.08 -9.31
C ALA A 302 -4.43 -5.77 -10.13
N ALA A 303 -5.38 -4.91 -9.77
CA ALA A 303 -5.52 -3.59 -10.42
C ALA A 303 -4.33 -2.68 -10.09
N ALA A 304 -3.94 -2.58 -8.82
CA ALA A 304 -2.78 -1.82 -8.38
C ALA A 304 -1.48 -2.33 -9.03
N SER A 305 -1.31 -3.64 -9.09
CA SER A 305 -0.19 -4.30 -9.77
C SER A 305 -0.08 -3.87 -11.23
N THR A 306 -1.19 -3.91 -11.96
CA THR A 306 -1.24 -3.53 -13.38
C THR A 306 -0.88 -2.05 -13.57
N LEU A 307 -1.43 -1.17 -12.74
CA LEU A 307 -1.29 0.27 -12.89
C LEU A 307 0.04 0.83 -12.35
N CYS A 308 0.72 0.09 -11.46
CA CYS A 308 1.93 0.56 -10.79
C CYS A 308 3.04 -0.49 -10.75
N CYS A 309 2.90 -1.56 -9.96
CA CYS A 309 4.00 -2.48 -9.62
C CYS A 309 4.59 -3.20 -10.84
N THR A 310 3.73 -3.82 -11.67
CA THR A 310 4.13 -4.46 -12.94
C THR A 310 4.78 -3.44 -13.88
N SER A 311 4.19 -2.24 -13.97
CA SER A 311 4.69 -1.17 -14.83
C SER A 311 6.07 -0.69 -14.38
N ASN A 312 6.32 -0.54 -13.06
CA ASN A 312 7.63 -0.16 -12.54
C ASN A 312 8.68 -1.21 -12.86
N SER A 313 8.40 -2.48 -12.58
CA SER A 313 9.33 -3.57 -12.85
C SER A 313 9.69 -3.65 -14.33
N LEU A 314 8.71 -3.55 -15.23
CA LEU A 314 8.93 -3.55 -16.69
C LEU A 314 9.75 -2.36 -17.16
N ALA A 315 9.54 -1.17 -16.61
CA ALA A 315 10.36 0.02 -16.91
C ALA A 315 11.86 -0.19 -16.58
N LEU A 316 12.13 -1.06 -15.62
CA LEU A 316 13.47 -1.46 -15.18
C LEU A 316 13.96 -2.77 -15.84
N ASN A 317 13.28 -3.27 -16.87
CA ASN A 317 13.52 -4.56 -17.52
C ASN A 317 13.46 -5.75 -16.54
N GLY A 318 12.62 -5.66 -15.51
CA GLY A 318 12.47 -6.66 -14.48
C GLY A 318 11.47 -7.77 -14.83
N PRO A 319 11.35 -8.79 -13.95
CA PRO A 319 10.50 -9.95 -14.17
C PRO A 319 9.00 -9.67 -13.96
N ALA A 320 8.63 -8.49 -13.47
CA ALA A 320 7.26 -8.07 -13.20
C ALA A 320 6.49 -9.08 -12.33
N LEU A 321 7.04 -9.42 -11.17
CA LEU A 321 6.38 -10.34 -10.22
C LEU A 321 4.96 -9.84 -9.87
N GLY A 322 4.85 -8.52 -9.58
CA GLY A 322 3.57 -7.85 -9.32
C GLY A 322 3.01 -8.13 -7.93
N ALA A 323 2.06 -7.31 -7.51
CA ALA A 323 1.46 -7.37 -6.16
C ALA A 323 0.65 -8.65 -5.88
N VAL A 324 0.32 -9.42 -6.91
CA VAL A 324 -0.36 -10.72 -6.78
C VAL A 324 0.59 -11.91 -7.06
N ALA A 325 1.91 -11.70 -6.93
CA ALA A 325 2.89 -12.78 -7.03
C ALA A 325 2.56 -13.90 -6.03
N SER A 326 2.66 -15.16 -6.48
CA SER A 326 2.46 -16.32 -5.60
C SER A 326 3.57 -16.42 -4.55
N GLU A 327 3.31 -17.11 -3.44
CA GLU A 327 4.36 -17.42 -2.45
C GLU A 327 5.52 -18.17 -3.08
N ASP A 328 5.23 -19.09 -4.01
CA ASP A 328 6.25 -19.83 -4.73
C ASP A 328 7.15 -18.90 -5.55
N ALA A 329 6.60 -17.89 -6.23
CA ALA A 329 7.39 -16.92 -6.99
C ALA A 329 8.31 -16.09 -6.09
N ILE A 330 7.82 -15.67 -4.92
CA ILE A 330 8.63 -14.94 -3.93
C ILE A 330 9.72 -15.87 -3.37
N ARG A 331 9.38 -17.09 -2.99
CA ARG A 331 10.35 -18.10 -2.51
C ARG A 331 11.46 -18.34 -3.53
N ASP A 332 11.09 -18.59 -4.77
CA ASP A 332 12.05 -18.88 -5.84
C ASP A 332 12.98 -17.70 -6.10
N THR A 333 12.46 -16.46 -6.01
CA THR A 333 13.26 -15.23 -6.07
C THR A 333 14.27 -15.17 -4.92
N VAL A 334 13.84 -15.49 -3.71
CA VAL A 334 14.68 -15.47 -2.50
C VAL A 334 15.78 -16.54 -2.58
N LEU A 335 15.44 -17.77 -2.99
CA LEU A 335 16.41 -18.86 -3.15
C LEU A 335 17.42 -18.56 -4.26
N ALA A 336 16.98 -18.00 -5.38
CA ALA A 336 17.84 -17.58 -6.48
C ALA A 336 18.80 -16.44 -6.08
N GLY A 337 18.43 -15.62 -5.10
CA GLY A 337 19.26 -14.58 -4.50
C GLY A 337 20.31 -15.09 -3.53
N GLY A 338 20.27 -16.39 -3.12
CA GLY A 338 21.30 -17.02 -2.28
C GLY A 338 20.95 -17.20 -0.81
N LEU A 339 19.76 -16.80 -0.37
CA LEU A 339 19.22 -17.19 0.94
C LEU A 339 18.64 -18.60 0.82
N THR A 340 18.93 -19.49 1.77
CA THR A 340 18.63 -20.93 1.64
C THR A 340 17.42 -21.38 2.43
N GLN A 341 16.97 -20.59 3.41
CA GLN A 341 15.79 -20.85 4.22
C GLN A 341 14.73 -19.81 3.92
N PHE A 342 13.51 -20.25 3.67
CA PHE A 342 12.35 -19.40 3.42
C PHE A 342 11.11 -20.00 4.08
N ARG A 343 10.35 -19.18 4.80
CA ARG A 343 9.07 -19.57 5.37
C ARG A 343 8.11 -18.40 5.47
N ARG A 344 6.82 -18.67 5.42
CA ARG A 344 5.82 -17.71 5.91
C ARG A 344 5.90 -17.67 7.43
N ALA A 345 6.22 -16.51 7.99
CA ALA A 345 6.36 -16.31 9.43
C ALA A 345 5.00 -15.96 10.08
N THR A 346 4.22 -15.10 9.43
CA THR A 346 2.86 -14.71 9.84
C THR A 346 2.13 -14.04 8.67
N GLU A 347 0.89 -13.61 8.90
CA GLU A 347 0.10 -12.89 7.91
C GLU A 347 -0.91 -11.94 8.57
N THR A 348 -1.46 -11.02 7.78
CA THR A 348 -2.61 -10.18 8.10
C THR A 348 -3.63 -10.29 6.97
N PRO A 349 -4.83 -9.72 7.06
CA PRO A 349 -5.75 -9.69 5.93
C PRO A 349 -5.17 -9.06 4.65
N PHE A 350 -4.19 -8.16 4.77
CA PHE A 350 -3.61 -7.43 3.64
C PHE A 350 -2.18 -7.84 3.27
N ASN A 351 -1.45 -8.51 4.17
CA ASN A 351 -0.03 -8.83 3.95
C ASN A 351 0.30 -10.28 4.31
N ARG A 352 1.24 -10.85 3.54
CA ARG A 352 2.00 -12.05 3.86
C ARG A 352 3.38 -11.62 4.36
N VAL A 353 3.84 -12.23 5.42
CA VAL A 353 5.10 -11.91 6.09
C VAL A 353 6.02 -13.12 6.02
N PHE A 354 7.14 -12.97 5.34
CA PHE A 354 8.11 -14.04 5.15
C PHE A 354 9.40 -13.77 5.89
N GLU A 355 10.01 -14.81 6.39
CA GLU A 355 11.38 -14.83 6.87
C GLU A 355 12.27 -15.60 5.91
N ALA A 356 13.41 -15.01 5.55
CA ALA A 356 14.45 -15.69 4.81
C ALA A 356 15.80 -15.60 5.53
N ARG A 357 16.63 -16.65 5.44
CA ARG A 357 17.91 -16.75 6.13
C ARG A 357 18.95 -17.52 5.30
N HIS A 358 20.24 -17.43 5.73
CA HIS A 358 21.30 -18.27 5.19
C HIS A 358 21.08 -19.74 5.43
#